data_126bed5f55e60537deaa7aebadbb323f
#
_entry.id   126bed5f55e60537deaa7aebadbb323f
#
_cell.length_a   1.000
_cell.length_b   1.000
_cell.length_c   1.000
_cell.angle_alpha   90.00
_cell.angle_beta   90.00
_cell.angle_gamma   90.00
#
_symmetry.space_group_name_H-M   'P 1'
#
loop_
_entity.id
_entity.type
_entity.pdbx_description
1 polymer ?
#
loop_
_entity_poly.entity_id
_entity_poly.type
_entity_poly.pdbx_seq_one_letter_code
_entity_poly.pdbx_strand_id
1 'polypeptide(L)'
;MRSVPVGKCYVTDNYEKAGFGNVIVTRVHTGGRISFAVYIVDIWCLGVRDCFYHLRAEDYEFADEVLERTSHTMGLNEISYNEAHNLVYGAVAFAEEAGISPCKDFALAKYFLEEDTDDIPLIEYQFGKDGKYFLMARTELELSKYLPILQKNLQEGEYEYSVLDDDDLYDDDEEDFGDEYDDFDDDDCEFVDSEFYGYNKYPYTHTYQGLPATLELRHPRILEIFQAKDNWLVVPQEQREEILSLPKEEVREDLERIIGYGIQAMVGEDGKFDETAAESIGFPVSHAAMFLGEVGNDTSSLNALLDTLRMPDDAVQWIYGDGIDMTVEPSIVKLAPHAISTISSYLMEEGIVNSYKSYVMTGLVAIAHDYSETKEEVLSVFRKFLTRALEEKQEAHFTDYCLNGMLICALLDIQAMELLPEIEQLYKQDLVDKMGAGSWKEVKREMLRSNTYYPLTLDLDKRYESMERAFGHNRR
;
A
#
# COMPACT_ATOMS: atom_id res chain seq x y z
N MET A 1 -3.88 25.26 3.81
CA MET A 1 -2.47 24.80 3.87
C MET A 1 -1.49 25.97 3.90
N ARG A 2 -1.61 27.01 3.08
CA ARG A 2 -0.71 28.20 3.04
C ARG A 2 -0.49 28.92 4.37
N SER A 3 -1.42 28.87 5.31
CA SER A 3 -1.25 29.42 6.65
C SER A 3 -0.39 28.57 7.61
N VAL A 4 -0.02 27.35 7.20
CA VAL A 4 0.86 26.48 7.97
C VAL A 4 2.31 26.82 7.62
N PRO A 5 3.22 27.01 8.58
CA PRO A 5 4.61 27.34 8.29
C PRO A 5 5.28 26.36 7.33
N VAL A 6 6.10 26.88 6.43
CA VAL A 6 6.94 26.08 5.54
C VAL A 6 7.97 25.32 6.37
N GLY A 7 8.12 24.03 6.09
CA GLY A 7 9.20 23.19 6.62
C GLY A 7 10.35 23.06 5.62
N LYS A 8 11.00 21.91 5.61
CA LYS A 8 12.07 21.60 4.66
C LYS A 8 11.51 21.30 3.28
N CYS A 9 12.30 21.61 2.25
CA CYS A 9 11.99 21.26 0.87
C CYS A 9 13.16 20.48 0.28
N TYR A 10 12.86 19.60 -0.66
CA TYR A 10 13.85 18.72 -1.27
C TYR A 10 13.62 18.60 -2.77
N VAL A 11 14.69 18.24 -3.49
CA VAL A 11 14.64 17.85 -4.92
C VAL A 11 15.53 16.64 -5.14
N THR A 12 15.14 15.74 -6.03
CA THR A 12 15.96 14.59 -6.41
C THR A 12 17.23 15.03 -7.11
N ASP A 13 18.33 14.27 -6.87
CA ASP A 13 19.61 14.49 -7.51
C ASP A 13 19.52 14.35 -9.03
N ASN A 14 20.35 15.11 -9.76
CA ASN A 14 20.51 15.00 -11.21
C ASN A 14 19.23 15.26 -12.03
N TYR A 15 18.15 15.84 -11.45
CA TYR A 15 16.92 16.15 -12.18
C TYR A 15 17.16 16.99 -13.45
N GLU A 16 18.15 17.90 -13.45
CA GLU A 16 18.53 18.70 -14.60
C GLU A 16 19.05 17.86 -15.77
N LYS A 17 19.82 16.80 -15.47
CA LYS A 17 20.38 15.90 -16.49
C LYS A 17 19.37 14.85 -16.95
N ALA A 18 18.50 14.41 -16.04
CA ALA A 18 17.46 13.43 -16.33
C ALA A 18 16.25 14.07 -17.04
N GLY A 19 16.07 15.38 -16.91
CA GLY A 19 14.92 16.11 -17.42
C GLY A 19 13.70 16.02 -16.52
N PHE A 20 13.73 15.21 -15.47
CA PHE A 20 12.63 15.06 -14.52
C PHE A 20 13.14 14.75 -13.11
N GLY A 21 12.32 15.05 -12.12
CA GLY A 21 12.63 14.75 -10.73
C GLY A 21 11.46 15.00 -9.79
N ASN A 22 11.61 14.60 -8.55
CA ASN A 22 10.63 14.86 -7.51
C ASN A 22 11.02 16.14 -6.76
N VAL A 23 10.06 17.06 -6.60
CA VAL A 23 10.16 18.21 -5.71
C VAL A 23 9.25 17.98 -4.55
N ILE A 24 9.79 18.04 -3.31
CA ILE A 24 9.05 17.79 -2.08
C ILE A 24 8.95 19.09 -1.29
N VAL A 25 7.72 19.47 -0.91
CA VAL A 25 7.46 20.66 -0.09
C VAL A 25 6.74 20.25 1.18
N THR A 26 7.29 20.63 2.35
CA THR A 26 6.67 20.31 3.63
C THR A 26 6.09 21.55 4.33
N ARG A 27 5.08 21.29 5.18
CA ARG A 27 4.44 22.26 6.07
C ARG A 27 4.40 21.70 7.49
N VAL A 28 4.91 22.44 8.48
CA VAL A 28 5.05 21.96 9.86
C VAL A 28 3.93 22.53 10.73
N HIS A 29 3.11 21.65 11.29
CA HIS A 29 2.02 22.03 12.19
C HIS A 29 2.50 22.30 13.63
N THR A 30 1.70 23.05 14.38
CA THR A 30 1.87 23.16 15.82
C THR A 30 1.71 21.79 16.46
N GLY A 31 2.77 21.26 17.08
CA GLY A 31 2.81 19.90 17.62
C GLY A 31 3.73 18.92 16.85
N GLY A 32 4.39 19.40 15.78
CA GLY A 32 5.46 18.67 15.08
C GLY A 32 5.01 17.84 13.90
N ARG A 33 3.72 17.61 13.71
CA ARG A 33 3.20 16.89 12.52
C ARG A 33 3.52 17.62 11.23
N ILE A 34 3.80 16.86 10.19
CA ILE A 34 4.20 17.36 8.86
C ILE A 34 3.09 17.08 7.85
N SER A 35 2.70 18.09 7.09
CA SER A 35 1.98 17.89 5.85
C SER A 35 2.94 18.13 4.69
N PHE A 36 2.92 17.29 3.66
CA PHE A 36 3.84 17.41 2.54
C PHE A 36 3.13 17.21 1.21
N ALA A 37 3.73 17.74 0.16
CA ALA A 37 3.35 17.46 -1.22
C ALA A 37 4.61 17.07 -1.99
N VAL A 38 4.47 16.09 -2.86
CA VAL A 38 5.49 15.62 -3.80
C VAL A 38 5.01 15.94 -5.21
N TYR A 39 5.82 16.61 -6.01
CA TYR A 39 5.55 16.97 -7.40
C TYR A 39 6.54 16.23 -8.28
N ILE A 40 6.06 15.42 -9.21
CA ILE A 40 6.87 14.82 -10.27
C ILE A 40 6.97 15.85 -11.41
N VAL A 41 8.12 16.49 -11.46
CA VAL A 41 8.35 17.63 -12.37
C VAL A 41 9.19 17.19 -13.55
N ASP A 42 8.66 17.39 -14.76
CA ASP A 42 9.37 17.23 -16.02
C ASP A 42 9.75 18.63 -16.52
N ILE A 43 11.03 18.95 -16.44
CA ILE A 43 11.56 20.28 -16.82
C ILE A 43 11.86 20.40 -18.30
N TRP A 44 11.74 19.32 -19.08
CA TRP A 44 12.03 19.35 -20.50
C TRP A 44 10.81 19.59 -21.38
N CYS A 45 9.59 19.19 -20.92
CA CYS A 45 8.38 19.33 -21.73
C CYS A 45 7.07 19.37 -20.96
N LEU A 46 6.81 18.40 -20.07
CA LEU A 46 5.47 18.10 -19.58
C LEU A 46 5.07 18.86 -18.31
N GLY A 47 6.01 19.57 -17.67
CA GLY A 47 5.72 20.32 -16.43
C GLY A 47 5.45 19.39 -15.24
N VAL A 48 4.39 19.64 -14.49
CA VAL A 48 4.00 18.76 -13.38
C VAL A 48 3.17 17.60 -13.92
N ARG A 49 3.84 16.45 -14.10
CA ARG A 49 3.23 15.24 -14.69
C ARG A 49 2.30 14.53 -13.71
N ASP A 50 2.70 14.53 -12.44
CA ASP A 50 1.95 13.89 -11.35
C ASP A 50 2.29 14.58 -10.03
N CYS A 51 1.42 14.48 -9.04
CA CYS A 51 1.70 14.96 -7.69
C CYS A 51 0.75 14.29 -6.70
N PHE A 52 1.25 14.11 -5.49
CA PHE A 52 0.44 13.66 -4.36
C PHE A 52 0.77 14.47 -3.11
N TYR A 53 -0.09 14.40 -2.10
CA TYR A 53 0.13 15.07 -0.84
C TYR A 53 -0.43 14.26 0.33
N HIS A 54 0.16 14.48 1.50
CA HIS A 54 -0.30 13.90 2.75
C HIS A 54 -0.51 15.00 3.79
N LEU A 55 -1.56 14.83 4.62
CA LEU A 55 -1.91 15.80 5.66
C LEU A 55 -1.59 15.25 7.03
N ARG A 56 -0.76 15.99 7.80
CA ARG A 56 -0.46 15.71 9.20
C ARG A 56 0.19 14.34 9.48
N ALA A 57 1.07 13.90 8.60
CA ALA A 57 1.94 12.76 8.86
C ALA A 57 2.77 12.99 10.13
N GLU A 58 3.10 11.95 10.84
CA GLU A 58 4.13 12.01 11.89
C GLU A 58 5.51 12.22 11.23
N ASP A 59 6.47 12.76 11.99
CA ASP A 59 7.80 13.10 11.43
C ASP A 59 8.55 11.87 10.91
N TYR A 60 8.41 10.73 11.58
CA TYR A 60 9.02 9.47 11.20
C TYR A 60 8.39 8.88 9.95
N GLU A 61 7.07 8.96 9.76
CA GLU A 61 6.38 8.49 8.53
C GLU A 61 6.90 9.24 7.30
N PHE A 62 7.05 10.57 7.42
CA PHE A 62 7.63 11.37 6.35
C PHE A 62 9.08 11.00 6.06
N ALA A 63 9.90 10.79 7.12
CA ALA A 63 11.30 10.43 6.97
C ALA A 63 11.47 9.06 6.28
N ASP A 64 10.75 8.06 6.72
CA ASP A 64 10.91 6.67 6.26
C ASP A 64 10.24 6.47 4.88
N GLU A 65 9.00 6.88 4.72
CA GLU A 65 8.25 6.60 3.48
C GLU A 65 8.64 7.49 2.30
N VAL A 66 8.98 8.75 2.56
CA VAL A 66 9.24 9.72 1.49
C VAL A 66 10.73 9.97 1.32
N LEU A 67 11.44 10.35 2.38
CA LEU A 67 12.84 10.75 2.26
C LEU A 67 13.75 9.54 2.03
N GLU A 68 13.64 8.47 2.83
CA GLU A 68 14.49 7.28 2.65
C GLU A 68 14.20 6.61 1.31
N ARG A 69 12.93 6.37 0.99
CA ARG A 69 12.55 5.70 -0.25
C ARG A 69 13.00 6.47 -1.49
N THR A 70 12.80 7.79 -1.51
CA THR A 70 13.24 8.63 -2.64
C THR A 70 14.76 8.74 -2.68
N SER A 71 15.43 8.86 -1.53
CA SER A 71 16.89 8.95 -1.45
C SER A 71 17.58 7.67 -1.91
N HIS A 72 17.05 6.50 -1.57
CA HIS A 72 17.59 5.21 -2.03
C HIS A 72 17.50 5.02 -3.55
N THR A 73 16.48 5.60 -4.17
CA THR A 73 16.22 5.42 -5.60
C THR A 73 16.92 6.46 -6.46
N MET A 74 16.95 7.73 -6.02
CA MET A 74 17.36 8.87 -6.86
C MET A 74 18.34 9.83 -6.19
N GLY A 75 18.61 9.70 -4.89
CA GLY A 75 19.27 10.74 -4.11
C GLY A 75 18.35 11.94 -3.85
N LEU A 76 18.59 12.69 -2.78
CA LEU A 76 17.83 13.89 -2.41
C LEU A 76 18.73 15.00 -1.91
N ASN A 77 18.52 16.22 -2.42
CA ASN A 77 19.11 17.45 -1.93
C ASN A 77 18.07 18.31 -1.20
N GLU A 78 18.41 18.82 -0.01
CA GLU A 78 17.62 19.85 0.65
C GLU A 78 17.80 21.17 -0.11
N ILE A 79 16.69 21.82 -0.47
CA ILE A 79 16.64 23.11 -1.17
C ILE A 79 15.80 24.12 -0.41
N SER A 80 15.95 25.40 -0.72
CA SER A 80 15.09 26.42 -0.15
C SER A 80 13.66 26.33 -0.69
N TYR A 81 12.72 26.85 0.06
CA TYR A 81 11.34 26.95 -0.39
C TYR A 81 11.21 27.75 -1.70
N ASN A 82 11.97 28.83 -1.86
CA ASN A 82 11.93 29.63 -3.08
C ASN A 82 12.40 28.83 -4.30
N GLU A 83 13.42 27.97 -4.12
CA GLU A 83 13.87 27.05 -5.19
C GLU A 83 12.76 26.07 -5.56
N ALA A 84 12.16 25.40 -4.57
CA ALA A 84 11.07 24.46 -4.81
C ALA A 84 9.86 25.14 -5.50
N HIS A 85 9.46 26.32 -5.02
CA HIS A 85 8.35 27.09 -5.57
C HIS A 85 8.58 27.46 -7.06
N ASN A 86 9.73 28.06 -7.35
CA ASN A 86 10.06 28.51 -8.72
C ASN A 86 10.27 27.32 -9.67
N LEU A 87 10.81 26.21 -9.20
CA LEU A 87 10.98 25.01 -10.02
C LEU A 87 9.63 24.42 -10.44
N VAL A 88 8.68 24.31 -9.49
CA VAL A 88 7.35 23.75 -9.77
C VAL A 88 6.54 24.70 -10.66
N TYR A 89 6.40 25.98 -10.31
CA TYR A 89 5.60 26.91 -11.11
C TYR A 89 6.26 27.23 -12.44
N GLY A 90 7.59 27.33 -12.49
CA GLY A 90 8.31 27.52 -13.75
C GLY A 90 8.10 26.35 -14.72
N ALA A 91 8.11 25.11 -14.22
CA ALA A 91 7.82 23.95 -15.05
C ALA A 91 6.35 23.95 -15.55
N VAL A 92 5.39 24.33 -14.68
CA VAL A 92 3.99 24.50 -15.10
C VAL A 92 3.87 25.54 -16.19
N ALA A 93 4.42 26.74 -15.98
CA ALA A 93 4.36 27.83 -16.95
C ALA A 93 4.99 27.44 -18.30
N PHE A 94 6.16 26.80 -18.28
CA PHE A 94 6.83 26.29 -19.46
C PHE A 94 5.97 25.28 -20.24
N ALA A 95 5.35 24.32 -19.56
CA ALA A 95 4.48 23.34 -20.21
C ALA A 95 3.19 23.97 -20.76
N GLU A 96 2.59 24.94 -20.04
CA GLU A 96 1.39 25.66 -20.48
C GLU A 96 1.64 26.51 -21.74
N GLU A 97 2.84 27.04 -21.94
CA GLU A 97 3.22 27.72 -23.20
C GLU A 97 3.14 26.77 -24.41
N ALA A 98 3.45 25.48 -24.19
CA ALA A 98 3.30 24.44 -25.20
C ALA A 98 1.87 23.85 -25.27
N GLY A 99 0.95 24.35 -24.44
CA GLY A 99 -0.45 23.89 -24.37
C GLY A 99 -0.68 22.67 -23.53
N ILE A 100 0.28 22.31 -22.68
CA ILE A 100 0.20 21.15 -21.76
C ILE A 100 -0.17 21.65 -20.37
N SER A 101 -1.30 21.21 -19.83
CA SER A 101 -1.73 21.53 -18.48
C SER A 101 -1.09 20.57 -17.45
N PRO A 102 -0.86 21.03 -16.21
CA PRO A 102 -0.40 20.14 -15.15
C PRO A 102 -1.43 19.06 -14.83
N CYS A 103 -1.00 17.98 -14.16
CA CYS A 103 -1.88 16.91 -13.72
C CYS A 103 -3.08 17.44 -12.90
N LYS A 104 -4.18 16.69 -12.86
CA LYS A 104 -5.42 17.10 -12.18
C LYS A 104 -5.21 17.38 -10.68
N ASP A 105 -4.40 16.58 -10.02
CA ASP A 105 -4.13 16.68 -8.58
C ASP A 105 -3.35 17.94 -8.20
N PHE A 106 -2.69 18.56 -9.15
CA PHE A 106 -2.04 19.86 -8.96
C PHE A 106 -3.05 20.93 -8.50
N ALA A 107 -4.32 20.82 -8.86
CA ALA A 107 -5.37 21.73 -8.41
C ALA A 107 -5.48 21.80 -6.86
N LEU A 108 -5.16 20.69 -6.17
CA LEU A 108 -5.12 20.60 -4.70
C LEU A 108 -3.70 20.72 -4.16
N ALA A 109 -2.73 20.04 -4.74
CA ALA A 109 -1.33 20.06 -4.29
C ALA A 109 -0.73 21.49 -4.32
N LYS A 110 -1.14 22.34 -5.24
CA LYS A 110 -0.69 23.76 -5.30
C LYS A 110 -0.96 24.57 -4.03
N TYR A 111 -1.86 24.12 -3.13
CA TYR A 111 -2.07 24.80 -1.84
C TYR A 111 -0.93 24.59 -0.84
N PHE A 112 0.01 23.70 -1.12
CA PHE A 112 1.26 23.59 -0.37
C PHE A 112 2.28 24.66 -0.77
N LEU A 113 2.08 25.28 -1.93
CA LEU A 113 2.84 26.42 -2.42
C LEU A 113 2.05 27.72 -2.19
N GLU A 114 2.75 28.82 -1.94
CA GLU A 114 2.14 30.14 -2.00
C GLU A 114 1.64 30.44 -3.43
N GLU A 115 0.81 31.47 -3.60
CA GLU A 115 0.44 31.88 -4.94
C GLU A 115 1.67 32.41 -5.67
N ASP A 116 1.74 32.12 -6.96
CA ASP A 116 2.83 32.63 -7.81
C ASP A 116 2.64 34.12 -8.05
N THR A 117 3.30 34.92 -7.24
CA THR A 117 3.20 36.38 -7.21
C THR A 117 4.59 37.00 -7.04
N ASP A 118 4.70 38.29 -7.31
CA ASP A 118 5.95 39.07 -7.15
C ASP A 118 6.50 39.07 -5.69
N ASP A 119 5.73 38.59 -4.72
CA ASP A 119 6.17 38.48 -3.31
C ASP A 119 7.18 37.32 -3.11
N ILE A 120 7.21 36.33 -4.01
CA ILE A 120 8.20 35.26 -3.98
C ILE A 120 9.37 35.66 -4.90
N PRO A 121 10.61 35.71 -4.37
CA PRO A 121 11.78 36.05 -5.18
C PRO A 121 11.95 35.08 -6.37
N LEU A 122 12.01 35.63 -7.58
CA LEU A 122 12.18 34.87 -8.80
C LEU A 122 13.57 34.21 -8.82
N ILE A 123 13.59 32.90 -9.11
CA ILE A 123 14.77 32.13 -9.44
C ILE A 123 14.58 31.58 -10.85
N GLU A 124 15.48 31.99 -11.77
CA GLU A 124 15.41 31.53 -13.15
C GLU A 124 16.00 30.11 -13.28
N TYR A 125 15.18 29.20 -13.77
CA TYR A 125 15.59 27.85 -14.17
C TYR A 125 15.64 27.71 -15.67
N GLN A 126 16.49 26.83 -16.17
CA GLN A 126 16.48 26.47 -17.60
C GLN A 126 15.50 25.32 -17.81
N PHE A 127 14.46 25.59 -18.60
CA PHE A 127 13.50 24.58 -19.02
C PHE A 127 13.77 24.20 -20.49
N GLY A 128 13.36 23.00 -20.86
CA GLY A 128 13.67 22.42 -22.15
C GLY A 128 15.07 21.79 -22.22
N LYS A 129 15.33 21.02 -23.24
CA LYS A 129 16.61 20.40 -23.54
C LYS A 129 17.23 21.11 -24.74
N ASP A 130 18.43 21.65 -24.58
CA ASP A 130 19.14 22.41 -25.64
C ASP A 130 18.30 23.59 -26.22
N GLY A 131 17.46 24.20 -25.37
CA GLY A 131 16.59 25.33 -25.73
C GLY A 131 15.33 24.97 -26.52
N LYS A 132 14.94 23.70 -26.52
CA LYS A 132 13.73 23.18 -27.15
C LYS A 132 12.89 22.39 -26.16
N TYR A 133 11.59 22.27 -26.44
CA TYR A 133 10.76 21.26 -25.76
C TYR A 133 11.22 19.86 -26.17
N PHE A 134 11.54 19.03 -25.21
CA PHE A 134 11.96 17.67 -25.47
C PHE A 134 11.00 16.69 -24.79
N LEU A 135 10.09 16.12 -25.59
CA LEU A 135 9.14 15.11 -25.11
C LEU A 135 9.83 13.75 -25.04
N MET A 136 10.12 13.30 -23.84
CA MET A 136 10.62 11.95 -23.58
C MET A 136 9.43 11.06 -23.20
N ALA A 137 8.84 10.40 -24.18
CA ALA A 137 7.72 9.51 -23.98
C ALA A 137 8.20 8.13 -23.54
N ARG A 138 7.54 7.55 -22.53
CA ARG A 138 7.83 6.18 -22.07
C ARG A 138 7.22 5.12 -22.99
N THR A 139 6.17 5.48 -23.71
CA THR A 139 5.44 4.59 -24.62
C THR A 139 4.98 5.35 -25.84
N GLU A 140 4.70 4.63 -26.94
CA GLU A 140 4.06 5.20 -28.13
C GLU A 140 2.70 5.84 -27.82
N LEU A 141 1.97 5.31 -26.85
CA LEU A 141 0.69 5.87 -26.40
C LEU A 141 0.90 7.25 -25.77
N GLU A 142 1.89 7.40 -24.91
CA GLU A 142 2.25 8.70 -24.32
C GLU A 142 2.69 9.69 -25.39
N LEU A 143 3.47 9.22 -26.38
CA LEU A 143 3.83 10.04 -27.52
C LEU A 143 2.59 10.50 -28.30
N SER A 144 1.67 9.59 -28.60
CA SER A 144 0.44 9.88 -29.35
C SER A 144 -0.47 10.88 -28.63
N LYS A 145 -0.42 10.92 -27.30
CA LYS A 145 -1.17 11.87 -26.47
C LYS A 145 -0.59 13.29 -26.54
N TYR A 146 0.72 13.44 -26.38
CA TYR A 146 1.33 14.77 -26.20
C TYR A 146 1.88 15.37 -27.49
N LEU A 147 2.37 14.56 -28.43
CA LEU A 147 2.94 15.05 -29.69
C LEU A 147 1.95 15.91 -30.52
N PRO A 148 0.65 15.57 -30.66
CA PRO A 148 -0.31 16.42 -31.37
C PRO A 148 -0.51 17.80 -30.69
N ILE A 149 -0.36 17.88 -29.36
CA ILE A 149 -0.47 19.13 -28.62
C ILE A 149 0.73 20.04 -28.97
N LEU A 150 1.95 19.48 -28.95
CA LEU A 150 3.16 20.19 -29.33
C LEU A 150 3.09 20.66 -30.78
N GLN A 151 2.69 19.78 -31.69
CA GLN A 151 2.53 20.10 -33.13
C GLN A 151 1.52 21.21 -33.40
N LYS A 152 0.49 21.33 -32.56
CA LYS A 152 -0.53 22.37 -32.68
C LYS A 152 -0.06 23.72 -32.18
N ASN A 153 0.76 23.76 -31.14
CA ASN A 153 1.09 24.99 -30.40
C ASN A 153 2.50 25.51 -30.70
N LEU A 154 3.41 24.67 -31.19
CA LEU A 154 4.81 24.99 -31.47
C LEU A 154 5.14 24.88 -32.95
N GLN A 155 6.19 25.59 -33.40
CA GLN A 155 6.67 25.52 -34.79
C GLN A 155 7.62 24.31 -34.93
N GLU A 156 7.76 23.85 -36.17
CA GLU A 156 8.73 22.80 -36.50
C GLU A 156 10.16 23.27 -36.15
N GLY A 157 10.84 22.45 -35.30
CA GLY A 157 12.18 22.76 -34.78
C GLY A 157 12.21 23.36 -33.38
N GLU A 158 11.07 23.76 -32.78
CA GLU A 158 10.96 24.21 -31.39
C GLU A 158 10.78 23.04 -30.41
N TYR A 159 10.47 21.86 -30.93
CA TYR A 159 10.33 20.64 -30.11
C TYR A 159 11.06 19.47 -30.78
N GLU A 160 11.47 18.55 -29.92
CA GLU A 160 11.99 17.23 -30.25
C GLU A 160 11.33 16.17 -29.37
N TYR A 161 11.32 14.92 -29.81
CA TYR A 161 10.78 13.84 -29.03
C TYR A 161 11.59 12.57 -29.20
N SER A 162 11.55 11.72 -28.20
CA SER A 162 12.07 10.36 -28.22
C SER A 162 11.12 9.46 -27.46
N VAL A 163 10.90 8.26 -27.99
CA VAL A 163 10.29 7.17 -27.23
C VAL A 163 11.45 6.40 -26.60
N LEU A 164 11.37 6.10 -25.32
CA LEU A 164 12.32 5.20 -24.69
C LEU A 164 12.08 3.83 -25.31
N ASP A 165 13.02 3.37 -26.14
CA ASP A 165 13.00 1.99 -26.61
C ASP A 165 13.12 1.05 -25.41
N ASP A 166 12.28 0.04 -25.36
CA ASP A 166 12.31 -1.02 -24.32
C ASP A 166 13.67 -1.75 -24.29
N ASP A 167 14.50 -1.61 -25.35
CA ASP A 167 15.84 -2.19 -25.49
C ASP A 167 16.92 -1.53 -24.62
N ASP A 168 16.74 -0.29 -24.16
CA ASP A 168 17.72 0.42 -23.31
C ASP A 168 17.58 0.09 -21.81
N LEU A 169 16.59 -0.71 -21.43
CA LEU A 169 16.34 -1.06 -20.03
C LEU A 169 16.55 -2.57 -19.71
N TYR A 170 16.55 -3.46 -20.68
CA TYR A 170 16.75 -4.90 -20.45
C TYR A 170 17.32 -5.60 -21.69
N ASP A 171 18.54 -6.08 -21.61
CA ASP A 171 19.12 -7.14 -22.42
C ASP A 171 18.43 -8.45 -22.01
N ASP A 172 17.65 -9.10 -22.86
CA ASP A 172 17.63 -10.50 -23.25
C ASP A 172 16.28 -11.02 -23.76
N ASP A 173 16.37 -11.63 -24.97
CA ASP A 173 15.56 -12.72 -25.55
C ASP A 173 14.04 -12.54 -25.81
N GLU A 174 13.72 -12.04 -27.03
CA GLU A 174 12.38 -12.06 -27.61
C GLU A 174 12.00 -13.44 -28.18
N GLU A 175 10.84 -13.97 -27.79
CA GLU A 175 10.02 -14.85 -28.63
C GLU A 175 8.75 -14.12 -29.08
N ASP A 176 8.63 -13.98 -30.40
CA ASP A 176 7.57 -13.32 -31.15
C ASP A 176 6.21 -14.03 -31.01
N PHE A 177 5.22 -13.37 -30.41
CA PHE A 177 3.81 -13.76 -30.48
C PHE A 177 2.99 -12.65 -31.12
N GLY A 178 2.45 -12.96 -32.31
CA GLY A 178 1.72 -12.05 -33.19
C GLY A 178 0.52 -11.34 -32.52
N ASP A 179 0.49 -10.04 -32.75
CA ASP A 179 -0.50 -9.09 -32.26
C ASP A 179 -1.78 -9.11 -33.10
N GLU A 180 -2.91 -9.45 -32.47
CA GLU A 180 -4.22 -8.93 -32.86
C GLU A 180 -4.60 -7.81 -31.89
N TYR A 181 -4.53 -6.55 -32.36
CA TYR A 181 -4.90 -5.37 -31.59
C TYR A 181 -6.41 -5.17 -31.64
N ASP A 182 -7.04 -5.19 -30.45
CA ASP A 182 -8.33 -4.54 -30.24
C ASP A 182 -8.04 -3.16 -29.59
N ASP A 183 -8.31 -2.10 -30.37
CA ASP A 183 -8.27 -0.71 -29.92
C ASP A 183 -9.37 -0.49 -28.87
N PHE A 184 -8.99 -0.28 -27.61
CA PHE A 184 -9.87 0.28 -26.61
C PHE A 184 -9.51 1.74 -26.39
N ASP A 185 -10.45 2.63 -26.68
CA ASP A 185 -10.38 4.06 -26.42
C ASP A 185 -10.26 4.32 -24.91
N ASP A 186 -9.11 4.83 -24.48
CA ASP A 186 -8.78 5.20 -23.07
C ASP A 186 -9.29 6.61 -22.71
N ASP A 187 -10.31 7.14 -23.43
CA ASP A 187 -10.69 8.56 -23.38
C ASP A 187 -11.67 8.94 -22.23
N ASP A 188 -12.14 8.02 -21.41
CA ASP A 188 -13.09 8.31 -20.31
C ASP A 188 -12.62 7.76 -18.94
N CYS A 189 -11.39 8.11 -18.51
CA CYS A 189 -11.08 8.03 -17.07
C CYS A 189 -11.62 9.27 -16.37
N GLU A 190 -12.90 9.27 -16.02
CA GLU A 190 -13.39 10.11 -14.93
C GLU A 190 -12.70 9.66 -13.64
N PHE A 191 -11.74 10.44 -13.19
CA PHE A 191 -11.05 10.25 -11.92
C PHE A 191 -12.07 10.36 -10.80
N VAL A 192 -12.35 9.25 -10.14
CA VAL A 192 -13.14 9.22 -8.91
C VAL A 192 -12.31 9.90 -7.82
N ASP A 193 -12.95 10.86 -7.17
CA ASP A 193 -12.49 11.79 -6.15
C ASP A 193 -11.45 11.22 -5.17
N SER A 194 -10.47 12.03 -4.77
CA SER A 194 -9.34 11.75 -3.86
C SER A 194 -9.69 11.38 -2.41
N GLU A 195 -10.89 10.86 -2.17
CA GLU A 195 -11.24 10.12 -0.96
C GLU A 195 -10.62 8.71 -0.96
N PHE A 196 -9.70 8.43 -1.90
CA PHE A 196 -9.29 7.10 -2.35
C PHE A 196 -8.17 6.43 -1.52
N TYR A 197 -7.52 7.13 -0.63
CA TYR A 197 -6.59 6.48 0.30
C TYR A 197 -7.31 6.15 1.62
N GLY A 198 -7.96 5.00 1.62
CA GLY A 198 -7.74 3.96 2.59
C GLY A 198 -8.47 4.00 3.89
N TYR A 199 -9.60 4.59 4.11
CA TYR A 199 -10.40 4.16 5.24
C TYR A 199 -11.73 3.66 4.71
N ASN A 200 -12.06 2.40 5.03
CA ASN A 200 -13.37 1.84 4.70
C ASN A 200 -14.44 2.81 5.18
N LYS A 201 -15.14 3.47 4.25
CA LYS A 201 -16.31 4.30 4.55
C LYS A 201 -17.49 3.47 5.03
N TYR A 202 -17.31 2.16 5.12
CA TYR A 202 -18.36 1.23 5.51
C TYR A 202 -18.47 1.21 7.03
N PRO A 203 -19.69 1.37 7.55
CA PRO A 203 -19.88 1.26 8.99
C PRO A 203 -19.47 -0.15 9.44
N TYR A 204 -18.74 -0.21 10.53
CA TYR A 204 -18.44 -1.48 11.19
C TYR A 204 -19.75 -2.18 11.56
N THR A 205 -19.95 -3.40 11.06
CA THR A 205 -21.19 -4.16 11.23
C THR A 205 -20.98 -5.54 11.82
N HIS A 206 -19.73 -5.95 12.09
CA HIS A 206 -19.44 -7.28 12.60
C HIS A 206 -19.93 -7.42 14.06
N THR A 207 -20.53 -8.56 14.39
CA THR A 207 -21.02 -8.86 15.73
C THR A 207 -20.36 -10.17 16.21
N TYR A 208 -19.56 -10.05 17.24
CA TYR A 208 -18.94 -11.21 17.87
C TYR A 208 -19.93 -11.99 18.74
N GLN A 209 -19.74 -13.29 18.81
CA GLN A 209 -20.55 -14.14 19.66
C GLN A 209 -19.64 -15.01 20.56
N GLY A 210 -20.02 -15.11 21.83
CA GLY A 210 -19.37 -16.03 22.76
C GLY A 210 -17.98 -15.60 23.23
N LEU A 211 -17.62 -14.30 23.06
CA LEU A 211 -16.38 -13.78 23.60
C LEU A 211 -16.37 -13.81 25.15
N PRO A 212 -15.21 -14.10 25.76
CA PRO A 212 -15.11 -14.18 27.22
C PRO A 212 -15.21 -12.78 27.86
N ALA A 213 -16.11 -12.63 28.84
CA ALA A 213 -16.27 -11.40 29.62
C ALA A 213 -15.19 -11.25 30.72
N THR A 214 -14.51 -12.36 31.09
CA THR A 214 -13.43 -12.37 32.08
C THR A 214 -12.25 -13.14 31.55
N LEU A 215 -11.05 -12.70 31.92
CA LEU A 215 -9.79 -13.34 31.52
C LEU A 215 -9.29 -14.29 32.59
N GLU A 216 -9.72 -15.56 32.52
CA GLU A 216 -9.26 -16.64 33.38
C GLU A 216 -8.36 -17.58 32.57
N LEU A 217 -7.07 -17.64 32.90
CA LEU A 217 -6.07 -18.45 32.20
C LEU A 217 -5.63 -19.63 33.05
N ARG A 218 -5.30 -20.77 32.43
CA ARG A 218 -4.65 -21.89 33.08
C ARG A 218 -3.22 -21.56 33.48
N HIS A 219 -2.55 -20.78 32.62
CA HIS A 219 -1.18 -20.31 32.84
C HIS A 219 -1.14 -18.75 32.87
N PRO A 220 -1.51 -18.13 34.01
CA PRO A 220 -1.52 -16.66 34.13
C PRO A 220 -0.15 -16.03 33.83
N ARG A 221 0.93 -16.79 33.95
CA ARG A 221 2.29 -16.36 33.63
C ARG A 221 2.46 -15.89 32.18
N ILE A 222 1.68 -16.44 31.23
CA ILE A 222 1.69 -16.02 29.84
C ILE A 222 1.28 -14.55 29.73
N LEU A 223 0.20 -14.16 30.40
CA LEU A 223 -0.27 -12.78 30.39
C LEU A 223 0.71 -11.84 31.10
N GLU A 224 1.31 -12.26 32.22
CA GLU A 224 2.33 -11.48 32.93
C GLU A 224 3.55 -11.18 32.02
N ILE A 225 3.97 -12.17 31.21
CA ILE A 225 5.05 -12.00 30.24
C ILE A 225 4.64 -11.00 29.17
N PHE A 226 3.44 -11.13 28.59
CA PHE A 226 2.97 -10.25 27.51
C PHE A 226 2.68 -8.81 27.99
N GLN A 227 2.32 -8.62 29.25
CA GLN A 227 2.08 -7.31 29.85
C GLN A 227 3.34 -6.68 30.47
N ALA A 228 4.47 -7.38 30.49
CA ALA A 228 5.70 -6.82 31.02
C ALA A 228 6.12 -5.60 30.19
N LYS A 229 6.39 -4.49 30.86
CA LYS A 229 6.70 -3.18 30.21
C LYS A 229 7.79 -3.26 29.16
N ASP A 230 8.78 -4.11 29.37
CA ASP A 230 9.92 -4.26 28.45
C ASP A 230 9.59 -5.18 27.27
N ASN A 231 8.46 -5.87 27.30
CA ASN A 231 8.03 -6.85 26.29
C ASN A 231 6.97 -6.28 25.33
N TRP A 232 6.68 -4.99 25.36
CA TRP A 232 5.62 -4.40 24.53
C TRP A 232 5.77 -4.70 23.03
N LEU A 233 7.00 -4.77 22.53
CA LEU A 233 7.32 -5.07 21.15
C LEU A 233 7.86 -6.49 20.97
N VAL A 234 8.77 -6.92 21.86
CA VAL A 234 9.52 -8.18 21.72
C VAL A 234 9.49 -8.95 23.02
N VAL A 235 8.94 -10.16 22.99
CA VAL A 235 9.08 -11.13 24.09
C VAL A 235 10.47 -11.75 24.01
N PRO A 236 11.33 -11.70 25.05
CA PRO A 236 12.66 -12.30 25.04
C PRO A 236 12.64 -13.81 24.75
N GLN A 237 13.65 -14.32 24.07
CA GLN A 237 13.74 -15.71 23.63
C GLN A 237 13.51 -16.70 24.78
N GLU A 238 14.15 -16.49 25.92
CA GLU A 238 14.00 -17.36 27.10
C GLU A 238 12.53 -17.45 27.56
N GLN A 239 11.79 -16.34 27.49
CA GLN A 239 10.37 -16.30 27.86
C GLN A 239 9.49 -16.93 26.78
N ARG A 240 9.87 -16.83 25.49
CA ARG A 240 9.18 -17.55 24.42
C ARG A 240 9.32 -19.06 24.59
N GLU A 241 10.54 -19.53 24.90
CA GLU A 241 10.81 -20.94 25.20
C GLU A 241 10.07 -21.41 26.45
N GLU A 242 9.97 -20.58 27.53
CA GLU A 242 9.16 -20.84 28.73
C GLU A 242 7.71 -21.13 28.32
N ILE A 243 7.08 -20.25 27.53
CA ILE A 243 5.68 -20.43 27.10
C ILE A 243 5.52 -21.69 26.24
N LEU A 244 6.39 -21.89 25.26
CA LEU A 244 6.30 -23.02 24.32
C LEU A 244 6.65 -24.36 24.95
N SER A 245 7.25 -24.38 26.16
CA SER A 245 7.50 -25.61 26.94
C SER A 245 6.27 -26.14 27.66
N LEU A 246 5.24 -25.32 27.81
CA LEU A 246 3.98 -25.70 28.44
C LEU A 246 3.14 -26.64 27.56
N PRO A 247 2.14 -27.37 28.13
CA PRO A 247 1.28 -28.22 27.32
C PRO A 247 0.58 -27.46 26.18
N LYS A 248 0.85 -27.88 24.95
CA LYS A 248 0.45 -27.17 23.73
C LYS A 248 -1.04 -26.79 23.71
N GLU A 249 -1.93 -27.70 24.05
CA GLU A 249 -3.38 -27.45 24.09
C GLU A 249 -3.78 -26.41 25.14
N GLU A 250 -3.15 -26.43 26.30
CA GLU A 250 -3.46 -25.48 27.37
C GLU A 250 -2.98 -24.07 27.00
N VAL A 251 -1.79 -23.95 26.38
CA VAL A 251 -1.28 -22.69 25.85
C VAL A 251 -2.19 -22.15 24.74
N ARG A 252 -2.60 -23.01 23.79
CA ARG A 252 -3.53 -22.64 22.73
C ARG A 252 -4.83 -22.05 23.29
N GLU A 253 -5.47 -22.75 24.26
CA GLU A 253 -6.70 -22.28 24.87
C GLU A 253 -6.54 -20.94 25.60
N ASP A 254 -5.39 -20.74 26.29
CA ASP A 254 -5.09 -19.49 26.97
C ASP A 254 -4.88 -18.33 25.97
N LEU A 255 -4.16 -18.57 24.86
CA LEU A 255 -3.93 -17.56 23.81
C LEU A 255 -5.23 -17.17 23.08
N GLU A 256 -6.07 -18.15 22.72
CA GLU A 256 -7.40 -17.90 22.15
C GLU A 256 -8.27 -17.07 23.10
N ARG A 257 -8.17 -17.32 24.40
CA ARG A 257 -8.89 -16.58 25.43
C ARG A 257 -8.38 -15.16 25.62
N ILE A 258 -7.05 -14.95 25.52
CA ILE A 258 -6.46 -13.60 25.51
C ILE A 258 -6.99 -12.79 24.33
N ILE A 259 -6.99 -13.36 23.13
CA ILE A 259 -7.52 -12.71 21.95
C ILE A 259 -9.02 -12.38 22.11
N GLY A 260 -9.83 -13.37 22.47
CA GLY A 260 -11.27 -13.17 22.61
C GLY A 260 -11.63 -12.13 23.68
N TYR A 261 -10.94 -12.16 24.84
CA TYR A 261 -11.12 -11.14 25.86
C TYR A 261 -10.66 -9.76 25.39
N GLY A 262 -9.53 -9.70 24.68
CA GLY A 262 -9.02 -8.46 24.13
C GLY A 262 -10.00 -7.82 23.15
N ILE A 263 -10.56 -8.59 22.22
CA ILE A 263 -11.61 -8.12 21.30
C ILE A 263 -12.82 -7.59 22.11
N GLN A 264 -13.31 -8.36 23.08
CA GLN A 264 -14.45 -7.96 23.92
C GLN A 264 -14.19 -6.67 24.70
N ALA A 265 -12.96 -6.48 25.18
CA ALA A 265 -12.59 -5.29 25.95
C ALA A 265 -12.40 -4.05 25.08
N MET A 266 -11.78 -4.22 23.89
CA MET A 266 -11.43 -3.10 23.01
C MET A 266 -12.56 -2.67 22.07
N VAL A 267 -13.54 -3.56 21.80
CA VAL A 267 -14.67 -3.26 20.91
C VAL A 267 -15.95 -3.26 21.74
N GLY A 268 -16.51 -2.08 21.97
CA GLY A 268 -17.77 -1.92 22.70
C GLY A 268 -18.98 -2.52 21.97
N GLU A 269 -20.11 -2.66 22.67
CA GLU A 269 -21.36 -3.13 22.06
C GLU A 269 -21.84 -2.23 20.89
N ASP A 270 -21.44 -0.97 20.88
CA ASP A 270 -21.71 -0.01 19.79
C ASP A 270 -20.68 -0.06 18.64
N GLY A 271 -19.74 -1.00 18.68
CA GLY A 271 -18.69 -1.18 17.69
C GLY A 271 -17.60 -0.12 17.73
N LYS A 272 -17.50 0.67 18.81
CA LYS A 272 -16.47 1.68 18.95
C LYS A 272 -15.24 1.13 19.65
N PHE A 273 -14.09 1.63 19.25
CA PHE A 273 -12.80 1.30 19.83
C PHE A 273 -12.62 1.98 21.21
N ASP A 274 -12.20 1.21 22.21
CA ASP A 274 -11.80 1.67 23.54
C ASP A 274 -10.27 1.65 23.67
N GLU A 275 -9.64 2.79 23.44
CA GLU A 275 -8.19 2.98 23.52
C GLU A 275 -7.65 2.66 24.94
N THR A 276 -8.42 2.99 26.01
CA THR A 276 -7.99 2.69 27.38
C THR A 276 -7.88 1.18 27.62
N ALA A 277 -8.81 0.41 27.09
CA ALA A 277 -8.72 -1.05 27.15
C ALA A 277 -7.53 -1.56 26.34
N ALA A 278 -7.28 -0.97 25.16
CA ALA A 278 -6.18 -1.34 24.29
C ALA A 278 -4.80 -1.16 24.94
N GLU A 279 -4.59 -0.07 25.70
CA GLU A 279 -3.35 0.13 26.48
C GLU A 279 -3.01 -1.04 27.41
N SER A 280 -3.99 -1.79 27.88
CA SER A 280 -3.82 -2.89 28.82
C SER A 280 -3.73 -4.27 28.17
N ILE A 281 -4.43 -4.49 27.04
CA ILE A 281 -4.60 -5.82 26.45
C ILE A 281 -4.15 -5.93 24.99
N GLY A 282 -3.91 -4.83 24.29
CA GLY A 282 -3.58 -4.85 22.86
C GLY A 282 -2.29 -5.59 22.56
N PHE A 283 -1.18 -5.24 23.22
CA PHE A 283 0.09 -5.99 23.05
C PHE A 283 -0.03 -7.48 23.41
N PRO A 284 -0.68 -7.88 24.52
CA PRO A 284 -1.01 -9.28 24.74
C PRO A 284 -1.76 -9.96 23.59
N VAL A 285 -2.69 -9.27 22.92
CA VAL A 285 -3.39 -9.81 21.75
C VAL A 285 -2.43 -10.00 20.57
N SER A 286 -1.55 -9.03 20.28
CA SER A 286 -0.54 -9.14 19.23
C SER A 286 0.39 -10.33 19.46
N HIS A 287 0.95 -10.46 20.67
CA HIS A 287 1.80 -11.60 21.01
C HIS A 287 1.04 -12.93 20.95
N ALA A 288 -0.20 -12.99 21.46
CA ALA A 288 -1.02 -14.20 21.39
C ALA A 288 -1.25 -14.61 19.92
N ALA A 289 -1.49 -13.66 19.00
CA ALA A 289 -1.63 -13.96 17.59
C ALA A 289 -0.35 -14.56 16.98
N MET A 290 0.83 -14.06 17.36
CA MET A 290 2.11 -14.63 16.91
C MET A 290 2.32 -16.06 17.42
N PHE A 291 2.06 -16.30 18.70
CA PHE A 291 2.24 -17.62 19.32
C PHE A 291 1.22 -18.66 18.83
N LEU A 292 0.01 -18.25 18.46
CA LEU A 292 -0.97 -19.17 17.86
C LEU A 292 -0.45 -19.80 16.57
N GLY A 293 0.41 -19.14 15.82
CA GLY A 293 1.12 -19.75 14.69
C GLY A 293 1.95 -20.98 15.05
N GLU A 294 2.40 -21.12 16.33
CA GLU A 294 3.20 -22.26 16.81
C GLU A 294 2.34 -23.37 17.45
N VAL A 295 1.31 -22.97 18.19
CA VAL A 295 0.54 -23.91 19.01
C VAL A 295 -0.92 -24.04 18.59
N GLY A 296 -1.38 -23.22 17.67
CA GLY A 296 -2.77 -23.15 17.24
C GLY A 296 -3.22 -24.34 16.38
N ASN A 297 -4.48 -24.28 15.98
CA ASN A 297 -5.11 -25.21 15.07
C ASN A 297 -5.84 -24.47 13.92
N ASP A 298 -6.26 -25.22 12.93
CA ASP A 298 -6.93 -24.74 11.72
C ASP A 298 -8.42 -24.38 11.92
N THR A 299 -8.93 -24.47 13.12
CA THR A 299 -10.34 -24.22 13.46
C THR A 299 -10.47 -23.04 14.41
N SER A 300 -10.38 -23.26 15.75
CA SER A 300 -10.61 -22.18 16.73
C SER A 300 -9.54 -21.11 16.67
N SER A 301 -8.26 -21.48 16.53
CA SER A 301 -7.17 -20.52 16.49
C SER A 301 -7.17 -19.70 15.21
N LEU A 302 -7.42 -20.32 14.05
CA LEU A 302 -7.54 -19.59 12.78
C LEU A 302 -8.71 -18.59 12.83
N ASN A 303 -9.87 -18.99 13.37
CA ASN A 303 -10.98 -18.07 13.55
C ASN A 303 -10.65 -16.92 14.51
N ALA A 304 -9.96 -17.20 15.63
CA ALA A 304 -9.53 -16.16 16.57
C ALA A 304 -8.59 -15.13 15.92
N LEU A 305 -7.65 -15.57 15.03
CA LEU A 305 -6.81 -14.67 14.26
C LEU A 305 -7.61 -13.81 13.29
N LEU A 306 -8.52 -14.41 12.51
CA LEU A 306 -9.39 -13.67 11.58
C LEU A 306 -10.33 -12.71 12.32
N ASP A 307 -10.76 -13.04 13.55
CA ASP A 307 -11.58 -12.17 14.38
C ASP A 307 -10.86 -10.88 14.77
N THR A 308 -9.52 -10.93 14.95
CA THR A 308 -8.75 -9.69 15.18
C THR A 308 -8.77 -8.75 13.98
N LEU A 309 -8.81 -9.28 12.75
CA LEU A 309 -8.88 -8.50 11.51
C LEU A 309 -10.32 -8.07 11.14
N ARG A 310 -11.32 -8.47 11.91
CA ARG A 310 -12.71 -8.02 11.80
C ARG A 310 -13.03 -6.84 12.73
N MET A 311 -12.10 -6.45 13.60
CA MET A 311 -12.29 -5.31 14.49
C MET A 311 -12.37 -3.99 13.70
N PRO A 312 -12.88 -2.92 14.32
CA PRO A 312 -12.76 -1.57 13.76
C PRO A 312 -11.31 -1.24 13.40
N ASP A 313 -11.12 -0.44 12.36
CA ASP A 313 -9.80 -0.09 11.84
C ASP A 313 -8.88 0.44 12.93
N ASP A 314 -9.35 1.41 13.73
CA ASP A 314 -8.60 1.98 14.85
C ASP A 314 -8.07 0.90 15.82
N ALA A 315 -8.85 -0.17 16.07
CA ALA A 315 -8.44 -1.25 16.96
C ALA A 315 -7.36 -2.15 16.34
N VAL A 316 -7.49 -2.47 15.04
CA VAL A 316 -6.51 -3.29 14.32
C VAL A 316 -5.20 -2.52 14.17
N GLN A 317 -5.26 -1.23 13.81
CA GLN A 317 -4.10 -0.35 13.72
C GLN A 317 -3.39 -0.21 15.06
N TRP A 318 -4.14 -0.09 16.15
CA TRP A 318 -3.54 -0.02 17.49
C TRP A 318 -2.78 -1.29 17.88
N ILE A 319 -3.30 -2.49 17.52
CA ILE A 319 -2.69 -3.77 17.88
C ILE A 319 -1.49 -4.11 17.03
N TYR A 320 -1.59 -3.91 15.72
CA TYR A 320 -0.63 -4.41 14.76
C TYR A 320 0.14 -3.31 14.02
N GLY A 321 -0.45 -2.09 13.90
CA GLY A 321 0.12 -1.04 13.06
C GLY A 321 0.48 -1.58 11.68
N ASP A 322 1.67 -1.24 11.21
CA ASP A 322 2.22 -1.73 9.93
C ASP A 322 2.81 -3.16 10.02
N GLY A 323 2.72 -3.80 11.18
CA GLY A 323 3.35 -5.10 11.44
C GLY A 323 2.45 -6.32 11.20
N ILE A 324 1.37 -6.22 10.43
CA ILE A 324 0.45 -7.35 10.14
C ILE A 324 1.20 -8.51 9.45
N ASP A 325 2.08 -8.20 8.51
CA ASP A 325 2.93 -9.15 7.78
C ASP A 325 3.95 -9.87 8.67
N MET A 326 4.31 -9.30 9.80
CA MET A 326 5.21 -9.89 10.79
C MET A 326 4.47 -10.58 11.95
N THR A 327 3.21 -10.25 12.19
CA THR A 327 2.43 -10.68 13.35
C THR A 327 1.37 -11.73 12.98
N VAL A 328 0.21 -11.31 12.53
CA VAL A 328 -0.96 -12.18 12.34
C VAL A 328 -0.93 -12.96 11.03
N GLU A 329 -0.46 -12.37 9.95
CA GLU A 329 -0.44 -13.01 8.62
C GLU A 329 0.37 -14.30 8.59
N PRO A 330 1.64 -14.37 9.09
CA PRO A 330 2.39 -15.62 9.12
C PRO A 330 1.72 -16.71 9.98
N SER A 331 0.99 -16.31 11.02
CA SER A 331 0.23 -17.25 11.84
C SER A 331 -0.96 -17.83 11.10
N ILE A 332 -1.67 -17.02 10.31
CA ILE A 332 -2.74 -17.49 9.42
C ILE A 332 -2.16 -18.47 8.39
N VAL A 333 -1.05 -18.15 7.74
CA VAL A 333 -0.39 -19.03 6.75
C VAL A 333 -0.03 -20.39 7.37
N LYS A 334 0.44 -20.44 8.61
CA LYS A 334 0.76 -21.69 9.30
C LYS A 334 -0.46 -22.54 9.63
N LEU A 335 -1.60 -21.92 9.88
CA LEU A 335 -2.81 -22.62 10.33
C LEU A 335 -3.79 -22.96 9.19
N ALA A 336 -3.75 -22.23 8.10
CA ALA A 336 -4.77 -22.32 7.05
C ALA A 336 -4.58 -23.38 5.95
N PRO A 337 -3.45 -24.10 5.76
CA PRO A 337 -3.29 -25.00 4.60
C PRO A 337 -4.38 -26.08 4.47
N HIS A 338 -5.01 -26.47 5.57
CA HIS A 338 -6.12 -27.42 5.59
C HIS A 338 -7.50 -26.78 5.85
N ALA A 339 -7.56 -25.45 5.90
CA ALA A 339 -8.77 -24.68 6.21
C ALA A 339 -9.00 -23.50 5.25
N ILE A 340 -8.62 -23.65 3.97
CA ILE A 340 -8.77 -22.61 2.93
C ILE A 340 -10.23 -22.15 2.80
N SER A 341 -11.19 -23.05 3.07
CA SER A 341 -12.61 -22.69 3.09
C SER A 341 -12.98 -21.65 4.15
N THR A 342 -12.29 -21.64 5.30
CA THR A 342 -12.44 -20.61 6.37
C THR A 342 -11.94 -19.25 5.85
N ILE A 343 -10.77 -19.24 5.21
CA ILE A 343 -10.23 -18.05 4.57
C ILE A 343 -11.17 -17.54 3.46
N SER A 344 -11.68 -18.46 2.62
CA SER A 344 -12.67 -18.12 1.59
C SER A 344 -13.90 -17.44 2.19
N SER A 345 -14.40 -17.93 3.32
CA SER A 345 -15.56 -17.34 3.99
C SER A 345 -15.26 -15.92 4.48
N TYR A 346 -14.11 -15.70 5.12
CA TYR A 346 -13.65 -14.38 5.56
C TYR A 346 -13.53 -13.38 4.39
N LEU A 347 -12.89 -13.78 3.29
CA LEU A 347 -12.73 -12.90 2.11
C LEU A 347 -14.08 -12.53 1.47
N MET A 348 -15.12 -13.36 1.65
CA MET A 348 -16.47 -13.08 1.15
C MET A 348 -17.31 -12.21 2.11
N GLU A 349 -16.81 -11.83 3.28
CA GLU A 349 -17.52 -10.96 4.19
C GLU A 349 -17.54 -9.51 3.70
N GLU A 350 -18.64 -8.80 3.98
CA GLU A 350 -18.78 -7.37 3.72
C GLU A 350 -18.30 -6.55 4.92
N GLY A 351 -17.91 -5.29 4.68
CA GLY A 351 -17.54 -4.35 5.74
C GLY A 351 -16.15 -4.57 6.35
N ILE A 352 -15.36 -5.53 5.85
CA ILE A 352 -13.96 -5.71 6.26
C ILE A 352 -13.08 -4.73 5.49
N VAL A 353 -12.15 -4.08 6.19
CA VAL A 353 -11.17 -3.15 5.62
C VAL A 353 -10.35 -3.84 4.53
N ASN A 354 -10.20 -3.18 3.38
CA ASN A 354 -9.56 -3.74 2.19
C ASN A 354 -8.12 -4.21 2.43
N SER A 355 -7.32 -3.43 3.15
CA SER A 355 -5.95 -3.81 3.49
C SER A 355 -5.89 -5.13 4.25
N TYR A 356 -6.82 -5.40 5.18
CA TYR A 356 -6.84 -6.66 5.92
C TYR A 356 -7.25 -7.85 5.05
N LYS A 357 -8.18 -7.66 4.12
CA LYS A 357 -8.47 -8.68 3.09
C LYS A 357 -7.24 -8.94 2.22
N SER A 358 -6.50 -7.90 1.84
CA SER A 358 -5.32 -8.05 1.00
C SER A 358 -4.22 -8.85 1.69
N TYR A 359 -3.92 -8.61 2.97
CA TYR A 359 -2.97 -9.45 3.74
C TYR A 359 -3.40 -10.92 3.77
N VAL A 360 -4.70 -11.19 3.92
CA VAL A 360 -5.21 -12.57 3.88
C VAL A 360 -5.09 -13.17 2.47
N MET A 361 -5.23 -12.37 1.41
CA MET A 361 -4.98 -12.81 0.01
C MET A 361 -3.49 -13.12 -0.20
N THR A 362 -2.57 -12.29 0.32
CA THR A 362 -1.12 -12.55 0.28
C THR A 362 -0.79 -13.82 1.05
N GLY A 363 -1.43 -14.05 2.19
CA GLY A 363 -1.32 -15.32 2.92
C GLY A 363 -1.76 -16.54 2.09
N LEU A 364 -2.83 -16.44 1.28
CA LEU A 364 -3.23 -17.51 0.35
C LEU A 364 -2.19 -17.76 -0.75
N VAL A 365 -1.56 -16.70 -1.24
CA VAL A 365 -0.44 -16.80 -2.20
C VAL A 365 0.70 -17.60 -1.58
N ALA A 366 1.10 -17.27 -0.36
CA ALA A 366 2.12 -18.00 0.38
C ALA A 366 1.77 -19.48 0.55
N ILE A 367 0.53 -19.78 0.93
CA ILE A 367 0.04 -21.16 1.06
C ILE A 367 0.12 -21.91 -0.28
N ALA A 368 -0.27 -21.28 -1.39
CA ALA A 368 -0.21 -21.92 -2.71
C ALA A 368 1.22 -22.21 -3.18
N HIS A 369 2.21 -21.40 -2.76
CA HIS A 369 3.62 -21.62 -3.03
C HIS A 369 4.23 -22.70 -2.12
N ASP A 370 3.97 -22.63 -0.82
CA ASP A 370 4.58 -23.52 0.16
C ASP A 370 3.93 -24.91 0.19
N TYR A 371 2.65 -25.00 -0.20
CA TYR A 371 1.84 -26.23 -0.25
C TYR A 371 1.22 -26.38 -1.65
N SER A 372 2.01 -26.85 -2.60
CA SER A 372 1.62 -26.90 -4.03
C SER A 372 0.31 -27.66 -4.32
N GLU A 373 -0.08 -28.61 -3.46
CA GLU A 373 -1.36 -29.33 -3.54
C GLU A 373 -2.57 -28.43 -3.27
N THR A 374 -2.40 -27.27 -2.63
CA THR A 374 -3.48 -26.33 -2.31
C THR A 374 -3.76 -25.33 -3.43
N LYS A 375 -2.90 -25.24 -4.43
CA LYS A 375 -2.96 -24.21 -5.48
C LYS A 375 -4.32 -24.14 -6.16
N GLU A 376 -4.88 -25.27 -6.56
CA GLU A 376 -6.20 -25.34 -7.22
C GLU A 376 -7.34 -24.83 -6.31
N GLU A 377 -7.27 -25.12 -5.01
CA GLU A 377 -8.26 -24.65 -4.06
C GLU A 377 -8.13 -23.13 -3.84
N VAL A 378 -6.90 -22.61 -3.74
CA VAL A 378 -6.61 -21.16 -3.65
C VAL A 378 -7.13 -20.43 -4.89
N LEU A 379 -6.85 -20.94 -6.09
CA LEU A 379 -7.37 -20.38 -7.36
C LEU A 379 -8.90 -20.38 -7.40
N SER A 380 -9.54 -21.41 -6.85
CA SER A 380 -11.00 -21.45 -6.72
C SER A 380 -11.55 -20.34 -5.80
N VAL A 381 -10.84 -20.02 -4.71
CA VAL A 381 -11.20 -18.89 -3.82
C VAL A 381 -11.11 -17.57 -4.58
N PHE A 382 -10.01 -17.32 -5.27
CA PHE A 382 -9.83 -16.10 -6.06
C PHE A 382 -10.85 -15.98 -7.20
N ARG A 383 -11.15 -17.08 -7.92
CA ARG A 383 -12.21 -17.08 -8.92
C ARG A 383 -13.57 -16.71 -8.33
N LYS A 384 -13.90 -17.26 -7.16
CA LYS A 384 -15.15 -16.93 -6.46
C LYS A 384 -15.20 -15.45 -6.10
N PHE A 385 -14.07 -14.88 -5.64
CA PHE A 385 -13.98 -13.47 -5.33
C PHE A 385 -14.17 -12.60 -6.58
N LEU A 386 -13.44 -12.89 -7.66
CA LEU A 386 -13.55 -12.18 -8.94
C LEU A 386 -14.98 -12.23 -9.49
N THR A 387 -15.62 -13.40 -9.46
CA THR A 387 -17.02 -13.55 -9.91
C THR A 387 -17.95 -12.62 -9.14
N ARG A 388 -17.82 -12.59 -7.80
CA ARG A 388 -18.64 -11.72 -6.97
C ARG A 388 -18.34 -10.24 -7.22
N ALA A 389 -17.07 -9.86 -7.36
CA ALA A 389 -16.67 -8.49 -7.66
C ALA A 389 -17.26 -7.96 -8.97
N LEU A 390 -17.35 -8.84 -10.00
CA LEU A 390 -17.96 -8.52 -11.29
C LEU A 390 -19.50 -8.41 -11.23
N GLU A 391 -20.16 -9.20 -10.36
CA GLU A 391 -21.61 -9.22 -10.22
C GLU A 391 -22.14 -8.06 -9.39
N GLU A 392 -21.50 -7.78 -8.25
CA GLU A 392 -21.99 -6.81 -7.27
C GLU A 392 -21.52 -5.39 -7.55
N LYS A 393 -20.49 -5.22 -8.36
CA LYS A 393 -19.84 -3.94 -8.65
C LYS A 393 -19.43 -3.20 -7.36
N GLN A 394 -19.31 -1.86 -7.43
CA GLN A 394 -18.85 -1.06 -6.29
C GLN A 394 -19.92 -0.68 -5.26
N GLU A 395 -21.19 -0.99 -5.51
CA GLU A 395 -22.29 -0.64 -4.60
C GLU A 395 -22.36 -1.55 -3.36
N ALA A 396 -21.74 -2.74 -3.45
CA ALA A 396 -21.68 -3.66 -2.32
C ALA A 396 -20.45 -3.34 -1.46
N HIS A 397 -20.62 -3.31 -0.15
CA HIS A 397 -19.53 -3.16 0.85
C HIS A 397 -18.56 -4.37 0.87
N PHE A 398 -18.38 -4.99 -0.26
CA PHE A 398 -17.63 -6.22 -0.47
C PHE A 398 -16.22 -5.96 -0.99
N THR A 399 -16.10 -5.15 -2.04
CA THR A 399 -14.84 -4.80 -2.68
C THR A 399 -14.92 -3.42 -3.35
N ASP A 400 -13.77 -2.85 -3.67
CA ASP A 400 -13.63 -1.64 -4.44
C ASP A 400 -12.46 -1.76 -5.43
N TYR A 401 -12.15 -0.69 -6.16
CA TYR A 401 -11.06 -0.64 -7.14
C TYR A 401 -9.71 -1.01 -6.54
N CYS A 402 -9.40 -0.49 -5.33
CA CYS A 402 -8.13 -0.70 -4.66
C CYS A 402 -7.95 -2.18 -4.30
N LEU A 403 -8.95 -2.81 -3.66
CA LEU A 403 -8.89 -4.22 -3.31
C LEU A 403 -8.84 -5.11 -4.56
N ASN A 404 -9.52 -4.74 -5.65
CA ASN A 404 -9.41 -5.46 -6.91
C ASN A 404 -8.00 -5.35 -7.51
N GLY A 405 -7.34 -4.19 -7.40
CA GLY A 405 -5.94 -4.02 -7.75
C GLY A 405 -5.01 -4.92 -6.93
N MET A 406 -5.16 -4.92 -5.61
CA MET A 406 -4.40 -5.79 -4.69
C MET A 406 -4.62 -7.28 -5.00
N LEU A 407 -5.86 -7.67 -5.33
CA LEU A 407 -6.15 -9.03 -5.77
C LEU A 407 -5.39 -9.39 -7.05
N ILE A 408 -5.32 -8.48 -8.02
CA ILE A 408 -4.59 -8.73 -9.27
C ILE A 408 -3.10 -8.92 -8.98
N CYS A 409 -2.50 -8.11 -8.10
CA CYS A 409 -1.12 -8.32 -7.65
C CYS A 409 -0.92 -9.72 -7.04
N ALA A 410 -1.81 -10.16 -6.16
CA ALA A 410 -1.77 -11.50 -5.59
C ALA A 410 -1.90 -12.62 -6.66
N LEU A 411 -2.70 -12.38 -7.70
CA LEU A 411 -2.84 -13.31 -8.82
C LEU A 411 -1.61 -13.36 -9.73
N LEU A 412 -0.92 -12.24 -9.90
CA LEU A 412 0.37 -12.17 -10.58
C LEU A 412 1.41 -13.01 -9.85
N ASP A 413 1.47 -12.91 -8.53
CA ASP A 413 2.46 -13.65 -7.71
C ASP A 413 2.34 -15.17 -7.85
N ILE A 414 1.12 -15.70 -8.00
CA ILE A 414 0.91 -17.15 -8.23
C ILE A 414 0.78 -17.54 -9.71
N GLN A 415 0.98 -16.58 -10.61
CA GLN A 415 0.83 -16.77 -12.06
C GLN A 415 -0.49 -17.44 -12.43
N ALA A 416 -1.61 -16.83 -12.03
CA ALA A 416 -2.97 -17.37 -12.20
C ALA A 416 -3.51 -17.18 -13.63
N MET A 417 -2.80 -17.72 -14.63
CA MET A 417 -3.13 -17.61 -16.05
C MET A 417 -4.58 -17.99 -16.38
N GLU A 418 -5.13 -18.95 -15.67
CA GLU A 418 -6.50 -19.44 -15.82
C GLU A 418 -7.57 -18.43 -15.36
N LEU A 419 -7.20 -17.33 -14.71
CA LEU A 419 -8.09 -16.27 -14.25
C LEU A 419 -7.99 -14.99 -15.11
N LEU A 420 -7.14 -14.99 -16.14
CA LEU A 420 -7.03 -13.87 -17.07
C LEU A 420 -8.36 -13.41 -17.67
N PRO A 421 -9.30 -14.31 -18.06
CA PRO A 421 -10.59 -13.86 -18.61
C PRO A 421 -11.43 -13.05 -17.60
N GLU A 422 -11.42 -13.43 -16.32
CA GLU A 422 -12.13 -12.72 -15.24
C GLU A 422 -11.44 -11.40 -14.93
N ILE A 423 -10.11 -11.37 -14.89
CA ILE A 423 -9.31 -10.13 -14.70
C ILE A 423 -9.60 -9.15 -15.84
N GLU A 424 -9.62 -9.62 -17.10
CA GLU A 424 -9.95 -8.78 -18.26
C GLU A 424 -11.33 -8.11 -18.11
N GLN A 425 -12.32 -8.84 -17.57
CA GLN A 425 -13.65 -8.27 -17.35
C GLN A 425 -13.64 -7.16 -16.28
N LEU A 426 -12.80 -7.26 -15.24
CA LEU A 426 -12.63 -6.16 -14.28
C LEU A 426 -12.09 -4.90 -14.97
N TYR A 427 -11.08 -5.04 -15.83
CA TYR A 427 -10.54 -3.89 -16.61
C TYR A 427 -11.56 -3.31 -17.57
N LYS A 428 -12.32 -4.17 -18.31
CA LYS A 428 -13.38 -3.72 -19.22
C LYS A 428 -14.53 -2.98 -18.54
N GLN A 429 -14.76 -3.25 -17.26
CA GLN A 429 -15.78 -2.57 -16.46
C GLN A 429 -15.21 -1.44 -15.61
N ASP A 430 -13.93 -1.11 -15.80
CA ASP A 430 -13.21 -0.08 -15.05
C ASP A 430 -13.30 -0.25 -13.52
N LEU A 431 -13.14 -1.49 -13.05
CA LEU A 431 -13.24 -1.90 -11.66
C LEU A 431 -11.86 -2.13 -11.00
N VAL A 432 -10.76 -1.60 -11.57
CA VAL A 432 -9.39 -1.85 -11.11
C VAL A 432 -8.68 -0.53 -10.84
N ASP A 433 -8.01 -0.43 -9.71
CA ASP A 433 -7.01 0.62 -9.49
C ASP A 433 -5.77 0.33 -10.35
N LYS A 434 -5.67 1.04 -11.47
CA LYS A 434 -4.56 0.90 -12.41
C LYS A 434 -3.24 1.46 -11.88
N MET A 435 -3.26 2.29 -10.84
CA MET A 435 -2.03 2.78 -10.21
C MET A 435 -1.35 1.66 -9.40
N GLY A 436 -2.14 0.85 -8.70
CA GLY A 436 -1.61 -0.27 -7.93
C GLY A 436 -1.30 -1.50 -8.78
N ALA A 437 -2.22 -1.88 -9.68
CA ALA A 437 -2.13 -3.12 -10.45
C ALA A 437 -1.47 -2.97 -11.84
N GLY A 438 -1.30 -1.74 -12.31
CA GLY A 438 -0.87 -1.46 -13.68
C GLY A 438 -2.01 -1.55 -14.71
N SER A 439 -1.69 -1.27 -15.97
CA SER A 439 -2.62 -1.43 -17.09
C SER A 439 -2.89 -2.91 -17.41
N TRP A 440 -3.98 -3.18 -18.13
CA TRP A 440 -4.27 -4.54 -18.59
C TRP A 440 -3.14 -5.16 -19.44
N LYS A 441 -2.46 -4.34 -20.25
CA LYS A 441 -1.31 -4.79 -21.05
C LYS A 441 -0.15 -5.22 -20.16
N GLU A 442 0.15 -4.45 -19.11
CA GLU A 442 1.20 -4.78 -18.14
C GLU A 442 0.88 -6.04 -17.36
N VAL A 443 -0.36 -6.18 -16.87
CA VAL A 443 -0.79 -7.39 -16.15
C VAL A 443 -0.66 -8.65 -17.02
N LYS A 444 -1.05 -8.58 -18.28
CA LYS A 444 -0.85 -9.72 -19.21
C LYS A 444 0.63 -10.07 -19.38
N ARG A 445 1.49 -9.06 -19.53
CA ARG A 445 2.92 -9.25 -19.68
C ARG A 445 3.54 -9.86 -18.41
N GLU A 446 3.22 -9.28 -17.24
CA GLU A 446 3.72 -9.80 -15.97
C GLU A 446 3.22 -11.20 -15.64
N MET A 447 1.98 -11.55 -16.02
CA MET A 447 1.44 -12.90 -15.85
C MET A 447 2.24 -13.96 -16.61
N LEU A 448 2.90 -13.59 -17.72
CA LEU A 448 3.73 -14.47 -18.53
C LEU A 448 5.19 -14.55 -18.06
N ARG A 449 5.63 -13.60 -17.21
CA ARG A 449 7.00 -13.57 -16.70
C ARG A 449 7.15 -14.56 -15.54
N SER A 450 8.36 -15.09 -15.39
CA SER A 450 8.72 -15.87 -14.21
C SER A 450 8.89 -14.92 -13.03
N ASN A 451 7.96 -14.94 -12.08
CA ASN A 451 8.07 -14.14 -10.85
C ASN A 451 8.97 -14.82 -9.82
N THR A 452 9.79 -14.03 -9.15
CA THR A 452 10.54 -14.50 -7.98
C THR A 452 9.66 -14.33 -6.74
N TYR A 453 9.13 -15.43 -6.23
CA TYR A 453 8.39 -15.42 -4.98
C TYR A 453 9.35 -15.24 -3.79
N TYR A 454 9.04 -14.31 -2.92
CA TYR A 454 9.74 -14.10 -1.64
C TYR A 454 8.90 -14.69 -0.51
N PRO A 455 9.33 -15.81 0.10
CA PRO A 455 8.53 -16.47 1.13
C PRO A 455 8.42 -15.61 2.40
N LEU A 456 7.26 -15.66 3.04
CA LEU A 456 7.03 -15.04 4.33
C LEU A 456 7.92 -15.65 5.41
N THR A 457 8.33 -14.83 6.37
CA THR A 457 9.06 -15.31 7.55
C THR A 457 8.10 -15.96 8.52
N LEU A 458 8.04 -17.29 8.53
CA LEU A 458 7.13 -18.06 9.39
C LEU A 458 7.71 -18.39 10.78
N ASP A 459 9.03 -18.37 10.93
CA ASP A 459 9.75 -18.66 12.18
C ASP A 459 9.51 -17.56 13.23
N LEU A 460 9.04 -17.94 14.43
CA LEU A 460 8.66 -16.99 15.47
C LEU A 460 9.82 -16.12 15.93
N ASP A 461 11.01 -16.69 16.10
CA ASP A 461 12.19 -15.95 16.55
C ASP A 461 12.61 -14.90 15.53
N LYS A 462 12.63 -15.27 14.25
CA LYS A 462 12.94 -14.35 13.15
C LYS A 462 11.88 -13.25 13.00
N ARG A 463 10.62 -13.54 13.27
CA ARG A 463 9.54 -12.54 13.26
C ARG A 463 9.78 -11.49 14.33
N TYR A 464 10.13 -11.89 15.55
CA TYR A 464 10.51 -10.96 16.61
C TYR A 464 11.77 -10.17 16.30
N GLU A 465 12.78 -10.79 15.67
CA GLU A 465 13.98 -10.09 15.19
C GLU A 465 13.63 -9.03 14.13
N SER A 466 12.69 -9.32 13.24
CA SER A 466 12.20 -8.37 12.22
C SER A 466 11.44 -7.21 12.85
N MET A 467 10.56 -7.48 13.82
CA MET A 467 9.87 -6.43 14.58
C MET A 467 10.84 -5.53 15.34
N GLU A 468 11.86 -6.11 15.99
CA GLU A 468 12.88 -5.33 16.71
C GLU A 468 13.69 -4.44 15.75
N ARG A 469 13.97 -4.95 14.55
CA ARG A 469 14.68 -4.19 13.51
C ARG A 469 13.82 -3.05 12.95
N ALA A 470 12.54 -3.33 12.67
CA ALA A 470 11.62 -2.35 12.09
C ALA A 470 11.22 -1.25 13.09
N PHE A 471 10.90 -1.63 14.34
CA PHE A 471 10.28 -0.72 15.31
C PHE A 471 11.11 -0.47 16.57
N GLY A 472 12.23 -1.16 16.75
CA GLY A 472 13.04 -1.09 17.98
C GLY A 472 13.89 0.17 18.14
N HIS A 473 14.04 1.00 17.10
CA HIS A 473 14.85 2.22 17.13
C HIS A 473 14.28 3.34 18.03
N ASN A 474 13.03 3.24 18.43
CA ASN A 474 12.35 4.19 19.34
C ASN A 474 12.69 3.99 20.84
N ARG A 475 13.71 3.19 21.18
CA ARG A 475 14.16 2.95 22.58
C ARG A 475 15.12 4.00 23.14
N ARG A 476 15.25 5.20 22.52
CA ARG A 476 16.15 6.24 23.05
C ARG A 476 15.42 7.50 23.45
#